data_babc859e9079334d927aa0c6ae5f7cec
#
_entry.id   babc859e9079334d927aa0c6ae5f7cec
#
_cell.length_a   1.000
_cell.length_b   1.000
_cell.length_c   1.000
_cell.angle_alpha   90.00
_cell.angle_beta   90.00
_cell.angle_gamma   90.00
#
_symmetry.space_group_name_H-M   'P 1'
#
loop_
_entity.id
_entity.type
_entity.pdbx_description
1 polymer ?
#
loop_
_entity_poly.entity_id
_entity_poly.type
_entity_poly.pdbx_seq_one_letter_code
_entity_poly.pdbx_strand_id
1 'polypeptide(L)'
;MTNETVEKVKADAKKGIADIGKKVADAKADVKADVEKVKANFGKSDLEKKAAYANADIIADADKAKADVENKMAHAKADTEKAKADIGRKISDALK
;
A
#
# COMPACT_ATOMS: atom_id res chain seq x y z
N MET A 1 27.50 -4.25 13.92
CA MET A 1 26.02 -4.29 14.08
C MET A 1 25.59 -5.68 14.49
N THR A 2 24.63 -5.78 15.37
CA THR A 2 24.03 -7.07 15.76
C THR A 2 23.06 -7.54 14.67
N ASN A 3 22.75 -8.84 14.65
CA ASN A 3 21.73 -9.38 13.74
C ASN A 3 20.37 -8.71 13.97
N GLU A 4 20.03 -8.43 15.22
CA GLU A 4 18.80 -7.72 15.57
C GLU A 4 18.73 -6.35 14.89
N THR A 5 19.82 -5.57 14.94
CA THR A 5 19.87 -4.24 14.31
C THR A 5 19.70 -4.35 12.80
N VAL A 6 20.37 -5.31 12.17
CA VAL A 6 20.27 -5.53 10.72
C VAL A 6 18.85 -5.91 10.34
N GLU A 7 18.21 -6.82 11.09
CA GLU A 7 16.84 -7.24 10.80
C GLU A 7 15.83 -6.10 10.97
N LYS A 8 16.01 -5.26 11.98
CA LYS A 8 15.16 -4.08 12.18
C LYS A 8 15.31 -3.07 11.04
N VAL A 9 16.53 -2.83 10.57
CA VAL A 9 16.78 -1.97 9.43
C VAL A 9 16.11 -2.51 8.17
N LYS A 10 16.21 -3.82 7.94
CA LYS A 10 15.53 -4.47 6.80
C LYS A 10 14.01 -4.32 6.90
N ALA A 11 13.44 -4.50 8.09
CA ALA A 11 12.00 -4.36 8.31
C ALA A 11 11.54 -2.91 8.02
N ASP A 12 12.29 -1.92 8.47
CA ASP A 12 11.98 -0.51 8.21
C ASP A 12 12.10 -0.18 6.72
N ALA A 13 13.09 -0.75 6.03
CA ALA A 13 13.22 -0.59 4.57
C ALA A 13 12.02 -1.18 3.84
N LYS A 14 11.53 -2.35 4.26
CA LYS A 14 10.32 -2.96 3.70
C LYS A 14 9.08 -2.07 3.89
N LYS A 15 8.94 -1.42 5.04
CA LYS A 15 7.86 -0.47 5.29
C LYS A 15 7.93 0.73 4.34
N GLY A 16 9.14 1.27 4.13
CA GLY A 16 9.35 2.37 3.19
C GLY A 16 8.98 1.99 1.77
N ILE A 17 9.37 0.80 1.33
CA ILE A 17 9.03 0.28 0.01
C ILE A 17 7.50 0.09 -0.11
N ALA A 18 6.86 -0.43 0.93
CA ALA A 18 5.40 -0.60 0.94
C ALA A 18 4.68 0.75 0.84
N ASP A 19 5.16 1.78 1.52
CA ASP A 19 4.58 3.12 1.45
C ASP A 19 4.72 3.74 0.05
N ILE A 20 5.88 3.56 -0.59
CA ILE A 20 6.09 4.01 -1.97
C ILE A 20 5.13 3.25 -2.90
N GLY A 21 5.00 1.93 -2.74
CA GLY A 21 4.09 1.11 -3.52
C GLY A 21 2.64 1.59 -3.40
N LYS A 22 2.20 1.94 -2.19
CA LYS A 22 0.86 2.48 -1.96
C LYS A 22 0.67 3.81 -2.69
N LYS A 23 1.63 4.74 -2.60
CA LYS A 23 1.56 6.03 -3.29
C LYS A 23 1.47 5.85 -4.79
N VAL A 24 2.26 4.95 -5.36
CA VAL A 24 2.21 4.64 -6.79
C VAL A 24 0.87 4.04 -7.18
N ALA A 25 0.33 3.11 -6.39
CA ALA A 25 -0.97 2.49 -6.64
C ALA A 25 -2.10 3.54 -6.59
N ASP A 26 -2.08 4.44 -5.61
CA ASP A 26 -3.07 5.52 -5.50
C ASP A 26 -2.99 6.48 -6.70
N ALA A 27 -1.78 6.85 -7.13
CA ALA A 27 -1.58 7.70 -8.29
C ALA A 27 -2.09 7.03 -9.57
N LYS A 28 -1.82 5.73 -9.76
CA LYS A 28 -2.34 4.97 -10.91
C LYS A 28 -3.86 4.91 -10.91
N ALA A 29 -4.47 4.71 -9.74
CA ALA A 29 -5.94 4.69 -9.63
C ALA A 29 -6.55 6.04 -10.04
N ASP A 30 -5.96 7.15 -9.60
CA ASP A 30 -6.43 8.49 -9.97
C ASP A 30 -6.26 8.78 -11.46
N VAL A 31 -5.12 8.43 -12.04
CA VAL A 31 -4.88 8.60 -13.49
C VAL A 31 -5.88 7.78 -14.30
N LYS A 32 -6.11 6.53 -13.90
CA LYS A 32 -7.07 5.65 -14.57
C LYS A 32 -8.49 6.24 -14.52
N ALA A 33 -8.91 6.75 -13.36
CA ALA A 33 -10.21 7.41 -13.21
C ALA A 33 -10.31 8.63 -14.11
N ASP A 34 -9.28 9.46 -14.18
CA ASP A 34 -9.27 10.66 -15.03
C ASP A 34 -9.34 10.28 -16.51
N VAL A 35 -8.64 9.24 -16.93
CA VAL A 35 -8.70 8.76 -18.33
C VAL A 35 -10.12 8.28 -18.66
N GLU A 36 -10.77 7.53 -17.76
CA GLU A 36 -12.15 7.09 -17.98
C GLU A 36 -13.12 8.27 -18.06
N LYS A 37 -12.93 9.31 -17.24
CA LYS A 37 -13.73 10.52 -17.29
C LYS A 37 -13.55 11.27 -18.61
N VAL A 38 -12.33 11.36 -19.12
CA VAL A 38 -12.05 11.97 -20.43
C VAL A 38 -12.75 11.19 -21.54
N LYS A 39 -12.65 9.85 -21.52
CA LYS A 39 -13.35 8.99 -22.50
C LYS A 39 -14.86 9.20 -22.45
N ALA A 40 -15.42 9.34 -21.23
CA ALA A 40 -16.85 9.54 -21.05
C ALA A 40 -17.36 10.88 -21.63
N ASN A 41 -16.49 11.87 -21.78
CA ASN A 41 -16.86 13.15 -22.39
C ASN A 41 -17.07 13.07 -23.91
N PHE A 42 -16.67 11.98 -24.54
CA PHE A 42 -16.82 11.80 -25.97
C PHE A 42 -18.01 10.89 -26.30
N GLY A 43 -19.05 11.46 -26.91
CA GLY A 43 -20.14 10.68 -27.47
C GLY A 43 -21.16 10.13 -26.49
N LYS A 44 -21.15 10.55 -25.22
CA LYS A 44 -22.11 10.12 -24.22
C LYS A 44 -23.09 11.23 -23.84
N SER A 45 -24.32 10.86 -23.50
CA SER A 45 -25.28 11.80 -22.92
C SER A 45 -24.83 12.25 -21.51
N ASP A 46 -25.41 13.34 -21.00
CA ASP A 46 -25.07 13.84 -19.67
C ASP A 46 -25.34 12.82 -18.58
N LEU A 47 -26.41 12.04 -18.68
CA LEU A 47 -26.72 11.00 -17.72
C LEU A 47 -25.67 9.88 -17.76
N GLU A 48 -25.30 9.45 -18.96
CA GLU A 48 -24.25 8.43 -19.14
C GLU A 48 -22.91 8.92 -18.64
N LYS A 49 -22.57 10.19 -18.84
CA LYS A 49 -21.34 10.80 -18.31
C LYS A 49 -21.33 10.76 -16.78
N LYS A 50 -22.42 11.13 -16.15
CA LYS A 50 -22.53 11.08 -14.68
C LYS A 50 -22.37 9.67 -14.14
N ALA A 51 -22.99 8.69 -14.79
CA ALA A 51 -22.86 7.30 -14.43
C ALA A 51 -21.43 6.80 -14.60
N ALA A 52 -20.78 7.16 -15.72
CA ALA A 52 -19.40 6.78 -15.99
C ALA A 52 -18.43 7.41 -14.99
N TYR A 53 -18.65 8.68 -14.61
CA TYR A 53 -17.82 9.36 -13.62
C TYR A 53 -17.97 8.71 -12.24
N ALA A 54 -19.20 8.42 -11.81
CA ALA A 54 -19.44 7.75 -10.55
C ALA A 54 -18.80 6.38 -10.52
N ASN A 55 -18.90 5.61 -11.60
CA ASN A 55 -18.28 4.31 -11.71
C ASN A 55 -16.74 4.39 -11.67
N ALA A 56 -16.15 5.37 -12.35
CA ALA A 56 -14.71 5.57 -12.33
C ALA A 56 -14.21 5.90 -10.91
N ASP A 57 -14.93 6.74 -10.19
CA ASP A 57 -14.60 7.10 -8.82
C ASP A 57 -14.75 5.91 -7.86
N ILE A 58 -15.79 5.09 -8.02
CA ILE A 58 -15.99 3.87 -7.22
C ILE A 58 -14.83 2.90 -7.44
N ILE A 59 -14.41 2.70 -8.68
CA ILE A 59 -13.28 1.81 -9.00
C ILE A 59 -11.99 2.36 -8.40
N ALA A 60 -11.74 3.67 -8.52
CA ALA A 60 -10.55 4.29 -7.95
C ALA A 60 -10.52 4.15 -6.43
N ASP A 61 -11.65 4.36 -5.76
CA ASP A 61 -11.75 4.22 -4.31
C ASP A 61 -11.53 2.76 -3.87
N ALA A 62 -12.05 1.80 -4.62
CA ALA A 62 -11.81 0.37 -4.34
C ALA A 62 -10.33 0.02 -4.51
N ASP A 63 -9.68 0.51 -5.56
CA ASP A 63 -8.26 0.28 -5.79
C ASP A 63 -7.40 0.89 -4.67
N LYS A 64 -7.75 2.09 -4.21
CA LYS A 64 -7.07 2.75 -3.09
C LYS A 64 -7.27 1.99 -1.78
N ALA A 65 -8.47 1.50 -1.52
CA ALA A 65 -8.76 0.70 -0.33
C ALA A 65 -7.93 -0.59 -0.34
N LYS A 66 -7.81 -1.25 -1.48
CA LYS A 66 -6.98 -2.44 -1.64
C LYS A 66 -5.51 -2.13 -1.36
N ALA A 67 -5.00 -1.03 -1.92
CA ALA A 67 -3.62 -0.61 -1.69
C ALA A 67 -3.36 -0.29 -0.22
N ASP A 68 -4.32 0.31 0.48
CA ASP A 68 -4.22 0.59 1.91
C ASP A 68 -4.15 -0.70 2.74
N VAL A 69 -4.98 -1.69 2.43
CA VAL A 69 -4.95 -2.99 3.10
C VAL A 69 -3.61 -3.69 2.87
N GLU A 70 -3.12 -3.71 1.64
CA GLU A 70 -1.82 -4.30 1.31
C GLU A 70 -0.67 -3.61 2.06
N ASN A 71 -0.73 -2.28 2.17
CA ASN A 71 0.25 -1.50 2.93
C ASN A 71 0.22 -1.88 4.42
N LYS A 72 -0.96 -1.97 5.02
CA LYS A 72 -1.13 -2.36 6.42
C LYS A 72 -0.61 -3.77 6.68
N MET A 73 -0.86 -4.70 5.76
CA MET A 73 -0.34 -6.06 5.86
C MET A 73 1.18 -6.09 5.79
N ALA A 74 1.79 -5.31 4.91
CA ALA A 74 3.25 -5.23 4.80
C ALA A 74 3.87 -4.65 6.09
N HIS A 75 3.25 -3.63 6.68
CA HIS A 75 3.69 -3.07 7.95
C HIS A 75 3.56 -4.08 9.09
N ALA A 76 2.46 -4.82 9.14
CA ALA A 76 2.27 -5.87 10.16
C ALA A 76 3.34 -6.96 10.06
N LYS A 77 3.67 -7.39 8.84
CA LYS A 77 4.75 -8.36 8.61
C LYS A 77 6.11 -7.82 9.07
N ALA A 78 6.41 -6.57 8.74
CA ALA A 78 7.67 -5.94 9.16
C ALA A 78 7.75 -5.82 10.68
N ASP A 79 6.66 -5.47 11.34
CA ASP A 79 6.61 -5.40 12.81
C ASP A 79 6.77 -6.78 13.46
N THR A 80 6.22 -7.82 12.84
CA THR A 80 6.43 -9.21 13.28
C THR A 80 7.90 -9.62 13.16
N GLU A 81 8.56 -9.24 12.08
CA GLU A 81 10.01 -9.50 11.92
C GLU A 81 10.83 -8.79 13.00
N LYS A 82 10.47 -7.55 13.36
CA LYS A 82 11.13 -6.84 14.45
C LYS A 82 10.91 -7.51 15.79
N ALA A 83 9.69 -7.99 16.06
CA ALA A 83 9.39 -8.71 17.30
C ALA A 83 10.19 -10.01 17.40
N LYS A 84 10.33 -10.74 16.30
CA LYS A 84 11.15 -11.95 16.25
C LYS A 84 12.62 -11.65 16.54
N ALA A 85 13.14 -10.55 16.00
CA ALA A 85 14.51 -10.12 16.26
C ALA A 85 14.72 -9.79 17.73
N ASP A 86 13.77 -9.10 18.37
CA ASP A 86 13.81 -8.79 19.80
C ASP A 86 13.80 -10.06 20.66
N ILE A 87 12.93 -11.01 20.33
CA ILE A 87 12.84 -12.30 21.05
C ILE A 87 14.15 -13.07 20.90
N GLY A 88 14.70 -13.14 19.70
CA GLY A 88 15.98 -13.79 19.44
C GLY A 88 17.11 -13.20 20.28
N ARG A 89 17.18 -11.89 20.39
CA ARG A 89 18.18 -11.20 21.22
C ARG A 89 17.99 -11.54 22.70
N LYS A 90 16.76 -11.52 23.20
CA LYS A 90 16.47 -11.83 24.61
C LYS A 90 16.85 -13.27 24.95
N ILE A 91 16.57 -14.22 24.07
CA ILE A 91 16.97 -15.61 24.26
C ILE A 91 18.48 -15.72 24.26
N SER A 92 19.17 -15.12 23.32
CA SER A 92 20.63 -15.12 23.23
C SER A 92 21.26 -14.55 24.50
N ASP A 93 20.75 -13.42 25.00
CA ASP A 93 21.25 -12.80 26.23
C ASP A 93 21.01 -13.68 27.46
N ALA A 94 19.88 -14.38 27.51
CA ALA A 94 19.56 -15.27 28.63
C ALA A 94 20.46 -16.49 28.68
N LEU A 95 21.02 -16.91 27.54
CA LEU A 95 21.88 -18.08 27.44
C LEU A 95 23.36 -17.77 27.68
N LYS A 96 23.73 -16.53 27.88
CA LYS A 96 25.12 -16.15 28.20
C LYS A 96 25.50 -16.36 29.67
#